data_82a7a38d6e91c839f477ed492cd61ebd
#
_entry.id   82a7a38d6e91c839f477ed492cd61ebd
#
_cell.length_a   1.000
_cell.length_b   1.000
_cell.length_c   1.000
_cell.angle_alpha   90.00
_cell.angle_beta   90.00
_cell.angle_gamma   90.00
#
_symmetry.space_group_name_H-M   'P 1'
#
loop_
_entity.id
_entity.type
_entity.pdbx_description
1 polymer ?
#
loop_
_entity_poly.entity_id
_entity_poly.type
_entity_poly.pdbx_seq_one_letter_code
_entity_poly.pdbx_strand_id
1 'polypeptide(L)'
;MTRFDHFVEEALYGQHGFYSTGQRAGSEGADFITSPETSTLFGACIAEYLDRVWQELECPNPFVVIEAGSGPGTLCRDVFLSVQDCSDAIRYVMVERSDPQREIAFREVTTRCFMDQQEVPLAVLQDLPAGSFTGVVLANELLDNLPPRVMKKTEKGWLELHVEQGTEDWQTAPTEAQTMAAAIAPKAQNGTCLPLQLKSAVWINRALATLERGRLLVFDYGVESSDIFTQRPMGEWLRTYRNHQRSGSPYQEPGSRDITCDVAFDQLPGRPSICTQTEWLKDQGLYSMTDWARKQWQSALPSPDAAA
;
A
#
# COMPACT_ATOMS: atom_id res chain seq x y z
N MET A 1 4.98 -7.05 28.50
CA MET A 1 4.53 -8.00 27.46
C MET A 1 3.44 -7.36 26.64
N THR A 2 3.61 -7.29 25.33
CA THR A 2 2.70 -6.60 24.40
C THR A 2 2.38 -7.53 23.23
N ARG A 3 1.10 -7.65 22.84
CA ARG A 3 0.72 -8.46 21.68
C ARG A 3 1.39 -7.91 20.42
N PHE A 4 1.78 -8.80 19.50
CA PHE A 4 2.64 -8.44 18.35
C PHE A 4 2.05 -7.34 17.47
N ASP A 5 0.76 -7.36 17.16
CA ASP A 5 0.11 -6.32 16.35
C ASP A 5 0.11 -4.94 17.01
N HIS A 6 0.03 -4.88 18.35
CA HIS A 6 0.17 -3.62 19.09
C HIS A 6 1.63 -3.16 19.16
N PHE A 7 2.56 -4.12 19.28
CA PHE A 7 3.99 -3.80 19.24
C PHE A 7 4.38 -3.20 17.89
N VAL A 8 3.95 -3.80 16.77
CA VAL A 8 4.24 -3.29 15.43
C VAL A 8 3.55 -1.94 15.19
N GLU A 9 2.31 -1.77 15.66
CA GLU A 9 1.61 -0.47 15.58
C GLU A 9 2.42 0.65 16.24
N GLU A 10 2.94 0.40 17.44
CA GLU A 10 3.78 1.38 18.15
C GLU A 10 5.13 1.57 17.47
N ALA A 11 5.75 0.50 16.96
CA ALA A 11 7.04 0.56 16.27
C ALA A 11 6.95 1.32 14.93
N LEU A 12 5.83 1.24 14.21
CA LEU A 12 5.66 1.93 12.93
C LEU A 12 5.06 3.33 13.09
N TYR A 13 4.06 3.50 13.96
CA TYR A 13 3.19 4.68 13.98
C TYR A 13 3.13 5.38 15.36
N GLY A 14 3.77 4.85 16.40
CA GLY A 14 3.89 5.49 17.71
C GLY A 14 4.66 6.80 17.65
N GLN A 15 4.75 7.51 18.77
CA GLN A 15 5.43 8.82 18.84
C GLN A 15 6.87 8.79 18.30
N HIS A 16 7.58 7.67 18.48
CA HIS A 16 8.94 7.43 17.98
C HIS A 16 8.95 6.35 16.90
N GLY A 17 7.81 6.11 16.26
CA GLY A 17 7.63 5.11 15.22
C GLY A 17 8.35 5.47 13.93
N PHE A 18 8.63 4.46 13.14
CA PHE A 18 9.38 4.57 11.88
C PHE A 18 8.80 5.64 10.95
N TYR A 19 7.48 5.63 10.73
CA TYR A 19 6.81 6.61 9.86
C TYR A 19 6.56 7.95 10.55
N SER A 20 6.52 8.00 11.90
CA SER A 20 6.22 9.22 12.65
C SER A 20 7.42 10.15 12.78
N THR A 21 8.65 9.63 12.73
CA THR A 21 9.89 10.42 12.88
C THR A 21 10.31 11.12 11.59
N GLY A 22 9.53 11.04 10.50
CA GLY A 22 9.89 11.62 9.21
C GLY A 22 11.10 10.92 8.56
N GLN A 23 11.50 9.76 9.07
CA GLN A 23 12.44 8.88 8.39
C GLN A 23 11.76 8.36 7.13
N ARG A 24 12.43 8.50 6.05
CA ARG A 24 11.96 8.66 4.70
C ARG A 24 11.35 7.37 4.12
N ALA A 25 10.03 7.32 3.98
CA ALA A 25 9.44 6.56 2.90
C ALA A 25 9.43 7.46 1.65
N GLY A 26 9.97 7.00 0.55
CA GLY A 26 9.71 7.62 -0.75
C GLY A 26 10.45 8.90 -1.12
N SER A 27 11.76 9.04 -0.87
CA SER A 27 12.58 10.15 -1.41
C SER A 27 13.99 9.68 -1.74
N GLU A 28 14.77 10.44 -2.55
CA GLU A 28 16.19 10.17 -2.76
C GLU A 28 16.92 10.02 -1.42
N GLY A 29 17.36 8.81 -1.09
CA GLY A 29 17.91 8.41 0.21
C GLY A 29 16.86 7.84 1.18
N ALA A 30 15.67 7.46 0.71
CA ALA A 30 14.64 6.75 1.48
C ALA A 30 15.02 5.29 1.74
N ASP A 31 14.40 4.71 2.79
CA ASP A 31 14.63 3.30 3.16
C ASP A 31 13.99 2.29 2.18
N PHE A 32 13.10 2.73 1.28
CA PHE A 32 12.41 1.91 0.26
C PHE A 32 12.27 2.65 -1.07
N ILE A 33 12.35 1.90 -2.16
CA ILE A 33 11.94 2.33 -3.50
C ILE A 33 10.64 1.58 -3.82
N THR A 34 9.53 2.31 -3.86
CA THR A 34 8.22 1.77 -4.26
C THR A 34 8.01 1.91 -5.77
N SER A 35 6.99 1.20 -6.32
CA SER A 35 6.69 1.26 -7.76
C SER A 35 6.51 2.69 -8.31
N PRO A 36 5.83 3.63 -7.62
CA PRO A 36 5.72 5.02 -8.05
C PRO A 36 7.06 5.76 -8.11
N GLU A 37 8.05 5.34 -7.32
CA GLU A 37 9.36 6.01 -7.25
C GLU A 37 10.34 5.55 -8.31
N THR A 38 10.11 4.35 -8.85
CA THR A 38 10.96 3.81 -9.91
C THR A 38 10.66 4.40 -11.27
N SER A 39 9.42 4.84 -11.54
CA SER A 39 9.02 5.38 -12.83
C SER A 39 7.67 6.08 -12.79
N THR A 40 7.57 7.25 -13.43
CA THR A 40 6.30 7.95 -13.69
C THR A 40 5.30 7.13 -14.53
N LEU A 41 5.74 6.05 -15.16
CA LEU A 41 4.90 5.15 -15.94
C LEU A 41 3.85 4.43 -15.08
N PHE A 42 4.14 4.15 -13.81
CA PHE A 42 3.14 3.59 -12.90
C PHE A 42 1.98 4.56 -12.70
N GLY A 43 2.27 5.82 -12.40
CA GLY A 43 1.26 6.88 -12.28
C GLY A 43 0.47 7.08 -13.58
N ALA A 44 1.13 7.01 -14.75
CA ALA A 44 0.45 7.08 -16.04
C ALA A 44 -0.51 5.90 -16.27
N CYS A 45 -0.15 4.68 -15.87
CA CYS A 45 -1.05 3.53 -15.93
C CYS A 45 -2.25 3.69 -14.96
N ILE A 46 -2.03 4.26 -13.77
CA ILE A 46 -3.12 4.59 -12.85
C ILE A 46 -4.04 5.66 -13.47
N ALA A 47 -3.49 6.71 -14.10
CA ALA A 47 -4.29 7.74 -14.76
C ALA A 47 -5.19 7.16 -15.87
N GLU A 48 -4.66 6.30 -16.73
CA GLU A 48 -5.42 5.58 -17.76
C GLU A 48 -6.55 4.74 -17.15
N TYR A 49 -6.26 4.04 -16.04
CA TYR A 49 -7.28 3.32 -15.30
C TYR A 49 -8.37 4.24 -14.75
N LEU A 50 -8.01 5.41 -14.21
CA LEU A 50 -8.95 6.37 -13.65
C LEU A 50 -9.85 6.97 -14.75
N ASP A 51 -9.29 7.33 -15.90
CA ASP A 51 -10.05 7.82 -17.05
C ASP A 51 -11.07 6.79 -17.54
N ARG A 52 -10.67 5.51 -17.62
CA ARG A 52 -11.57 4.42 -17.99
C ARG A 52 -12.67 4.20 -16.95
N VAL A 53 -12.35 4.15 -15.66
CA VAL A 53 -13.34 3.97 -14.58
C VAL A 53 -14.31 5.15 -14.54
N TRP A 54 -13.83 6.37 -14.78
CA TRP A 54 -14.68 7.57 -14.88
C TRP A 54 -15.70 7.44 -16.01
N GLN A 55 -15.30 6.98 -17.19
CA GLN A 55 -16.20 6.70 -18.29
C GLN A 55 -17.21 5.59 -17.95
N GLU A 56 -16.76 4.47 -17.36
CA GLU A 56 -17.63 3.36 -16.91
C GLU A 56 -18.68 3.80 -15.88
N LEU A 57 -18.36 4.81 -15.07
CA LEU A 57 -19.25 5.40 -14.08
C LEU A 57 -20.15 6.52 -14.63
N GLU A 58 -20.18 6.71 -15.97
CA GLU A 58 -21.00 7.70 -16.68
C GLU A 58 -20.53 9.15 -16.41
N CYS A 59 -19.23 9.35 -16.35
CA CYS A 59 -18.56 10.65 -16.25
C CYS A 59 -19.03 11.51 -15.06
N PRO A 60 -18.97 11.01 -13.82
CA PRO A 60 -19.43 11.78 -12.66
C PRO A 60 -18.56 13.02 -12.43
N ASN A 61 -19.21 14.09 -11.97
CA ASN A 61 -18.52 15.30 -11.50
C ASN A 61 -19.16 15.76 -10.17
N PRO A 62 -18.48 15.66 -9.03
CA PRO A 62 -17.08 15.27 -8.87
C PRO A 62 -16.81 13.76 -9.04
N PHE A 63 -15.61 13.43 -9.52
CA PHE A 63 -15.02 12.10 -9.49
C PHE A 63 -13.94 12.06 -8.43
N VAL A 64 -14.17 11.32 -7.33
CA VAL A 64 -13.28 11.35 -6.17
C VAL A 64 -12.28 10.21 -6.22
N VAL A 65 -10.99 10.55 -6.11
CA VAL A 65 -9.90 9.59 -5.96
C VAL A 65 -9.32 9.72 -4.56
N ILE A 66 -9.34 8.65 -3.80
CA ILE A 66 -8.78 8.60 -2.45
C ILE A 66 -7.55 7.69 -2.49
N GLU A 67 -6.36 8.24 -2.28
CA GLU A 67 -5.11 7.49 -2.17
C GLU A 67 -4.74 7.33 -0.69
N ALA A 68 -4.75 6.10 -0.19
CA ALA A 68 -4.40 5.80 1.19
C ALA A 68 -2.94 5.31 1.29
N GLY A 69 -2.20 5.85 2.28
CA GLY A 69 -0.77 5.65 2.39
C GLY A 69 -0.01 6.43 1.31
N SER A 70 -0.42 7.68 1.06
CA SER A 70 0.13 8.47 -0.05
C SER A 70 1.61 8.86 0.11
N GLY A 71 2.17 8.67 1.30
CA GLY A 71 3.57 9.04 1.57
C GLY A 71 3.87 10.48 1.13
N PRO A 72 4.95 10.71 0.36
CA PRO A 72 5.33 12.05 -0.11
C PRO A 72 4.49 12.58 -1.28
N GLY A 73 3.46 11.86 -1.75
CA GLY A 73 2.56 12.31 -2.82
C GLY A 73 3.07 12.04 -4.24
N THR A 74 4.06 11.18 -4.41
CA THR A 74 4.66 10.87 -5.72
C THR A 74 3.63 10.32 -6.69
N LEU A 75 2.80 9.36 -6.27
CA LEU A 75 1.76 8.77 -7.14
C LEU A 75 0.70 9.80 -7.51
N CYS A 76 0.20 10.57 -6.55
CA CYS A 76 -0.75 11.65 -6.81
C CYS A 76 -0.23 12.64 -7.85
N ARG A 77 1.03 13.08 -7.71
CA ARG A 77 1.70 13.96 -8.69
C ARG A 77 1.71 13.34 -10.08
N ASP A 78 2.13 12.10 -10.21
CA ASP A 78 2.28 11.44 -11.51
C ASP A 78 0.92 11.17 -12.17
N VAL A 79 -0.12 10.91 -11.37
CA VAL A 79 -1.51 10.86 -11.86
C VAL A 79 -1.96 12.20 -12.42
N PHE A 80 -1.79 13.30 -11.68
CA PHE A 80 -2.19 14.64 -12.20
C PHE A 80 -1.43 15.05 -13.45
N LEU A 81 -0.19 14.62 -13.62
CA LEU A 81 0.60 14.90 -14.82
C LEU A 81 0.17 14.04 -16.02
N SER A 82 -0.62 12.99 -15.82
CA SER A 82 -0.92 11.98 -16.82
C SER A 82 -2.41 11.87 -17.17
N VAL A 83 -3.32 12.17 -16.22
CA VAL A 83 -4.78 12.08 -16.41
C VAL A 83 -5.25 13.04 -17.49
N GLN A 84 -6.18 12.60 -18.33
CA GLN A 84 -6.68 13.36 -19.49
C GLN A 84 -8.19 13.58 -19.42
N ASP A 85 -8.97 12.51 -19.52
CA ASP A 85 -10.42 12.60 -19.75
C ASP A 85 -11.17 13.09 -18.50
N CYS A 86 -10.78 12.62 -17.30
CA CYS A 86 -11.43 13.03 -16.04
C CYS A 86 -10.76 14.23 -15.36
N SER A 87 -9.80 14.91 -16.00
CA SER A 87 -8.96 15.96 -15.41
C SER A 87 -9.76 17.09 -14.75
N ASP A 88 -10.87 17.53 -15.37
CA ASP A 88 -11.74 18.58 -14.83
C ASP A 88 -12.65 18.10 -13.69
N ALA A 89 -12.97 16.80 -13.67
CA ALA A 89 -13.91 16.20 -12.73
C ALA A 89 -13.21 15.65 -11.46
N ILE A 90 -11.91 15.34 -11.55
CA ILE A 90 -11.17 14.69 -10.48
C ILE A 90 -11.07 15.57 -9.22
N ARG A 91 -11.30 14.97 -8.07
CA ARG A 91 -11.03 15.53 -6.74
C ARG A 91 -10.19 14.51 -5.99
N TYR A 92 -8.92 14.83 -5.78
CA TYR A 92 -7.96 13.89 -5.22
C TYR A 92 -7.81 14.09 -3.71
N VAL A 93 -7.88 13.02 -2.95
CA VAL A 93 -7.72 13.01 -1.50
C VAL A 93 -6.55 12.10 -1.16
N MET A 94 -5.44 12.69 -0.76
CA MET A 94 -4.34 11.93 -0.15
C MET A 94 -4.64 11.66 1.30
N VAL A 95 -4.49 10.42 1.73
CA VAL A 95 -4.63 10.00 3.13
C VAL A 95 -3.29 9.49 3.63
N GLU A 96 -2.73 10.17 4.63
CA GLU A 96 -1.43 9.84 5.20
C GLU A 96 -1.44 10.09 6.72
N ARG A 97 -1.03 9.11 7.51
CA ARG A 97 -1.03 9.18 8.98
C ARG A 97 0.06 10.11 9.53
N SER A 98 1.19 10.17 8.85
CA SER A 98 2.36 10.95 9.26
C SER A 98 2.17 12.44 8.97
N ASP A 99 2.16 13.29 10.02
CA ASP A 99 2.06 14.75 9.88
C ASP A 99 3.16 15.32 8.97
N PRO A 100 4.45 14.98 9.15
CA PRO A 100 5.50 15.47 8.27
C PRO A 100 5.33 15.06 6.80
N GLN A 101 4.87 13.84 6.56
CA GLN A 101 4.63 13.36 5.20
C GLN A 101 3.47 14.09 4.53
N ARG A 102 2.39 14.40 5.26
CA ARG A 102 1.28 15.19 4.70
C ARG A 102 1.71 16.57 4.21
N GLU A 103 2.57 17.26 4.96
CA GLU A 103 3.12 18.58 4.55
C GLU A 103 3.99 18.47 3.30
N ILE A 104 4.83 17.43 3.24
CA ILE A 104 5.68 17.16 2.07
C ILE A 104 4.80 16.86 0.86
N ALA A 105 3.82 15.95 0.99
CA ALA A 105 2.94 15.53 -0.09
C ALA A 105 2.14 16.71 -0.67
N PHE A 106 1.54 17.52 0.17
CA PHE A 106 0.79 18.70 -0.29
C PHE A 106 1.68 19.67 -1.07
N ARG A 107 2.84 19.98 -0.54
CA ARG A 107 3.81 20.89 -1.19
C ARG A 107 4.33 20.32 -2.51
N GLU A 108 4.70 19.04 -2.55
CA GLU A 108 5.23 18.39 -3.75
C GLU A 108 4.21 18.45 -4.89
N VAL A 109 2.97 18.03 -4.64
CA VAL A 109 1.92 18.00 -5.66
C VAL A 109 1.53 19.41 -6.09
N THR A 110 1.30 20.33 -5.15
CA THR A 110 0.88 21.69 -5.50
C THR A 110 1.96 22.45 -6.27
N THR A 111 3.21 22.31 -5.91
CA THR A 111 4.33 22.97 -6.60
C THR A 111 4.52 22.42 -8.01
N ARG A 112 4.34 21.10 -8.22
CA ARG A 112 4.61 20.46 -9.52
C ARG A 112 3.44 20.52 -10.48
N CYS A 113 2.21 20.46 -9.98
CA CYS A 113 1.03 20.32 -10.82
C CYS A 113 0.18 21.60 -10.93
N PHE A 114 0.28 22.51 -9.94
CA PHE A 114 -0.67 23.61 -9.78
C PHE A 114 -0.01 24.97 -9.47
N MET A 115 1.23 25.22 -9.90
CA MET A 115 2.03 26.40 -9.53
C MET A 115 1.32 27.74 -9.69
N ASP A 116 0.43 27.86 -10.70
CA ASP A 116 -0.26 29.11 -11.06
C ASP A 116 -1.77 29.06 -10.80
N GLN A 117 -2.27 28.04 -10.10
CA GLN A 117 -3.71 27.86 -9.84
C GLN A 117 -4.08 28.34 -8.44
N GLN A 118 -5.18 29.08 -8.33
CA GLN A 118 -5.72 29.53 -7.04
C GLN A 118 -6.48 28.42 -6.30
N GLU A 119 -7.10 27.51 -7.04
CA GLU A 119 -7.84 26.37 -6.48
C GLU A 119 -7.23 25.07 -7.02
N VAL A 120 -6.86 24.19 -6.10
CA VAL A 120 -6.33 22.86 -6.43
C VAL A 120 -7.35 21.80 -6.05
N PRO A 121 -7.64 20.82 -6.94
CA PRO A 121 -8.61 19.75 -6.66
C PRO A 121 -8.01 18.67 -5.73
N LEU A 122 -7.33 19.09 -4.66
CA LEU A 122 -6.52 18.27 -3.78
C LEU A 122 -6.83 18.53 -2.32
N ALA A 123 -7.02 17.47 -1.55
CA ALA A 123 -7.04 17.48 -0.09
C ALA A 123 -6.04 16.49 0.50
N VAL A 124 -5.53 16.77 1.70
CA VAL A 124 -4.65 15.85 2.44
C VAL A 124 -5.24 15.64 3.82
N LEU A 125 -5.51 14.38 4.16
CA LEU A 125 -6.18 13.98 5.38
C LEU A 125 -5.34 12.98 6.18
N GLN A 126 -5.59 12.88 7.47
CA GLN A 126 -4.94 11.90 8.34
C GLN A 126 -5.58 10.51 8.24
N ASP A 127 -6.86 10.43 7.91
CA ASP A 127 -7.64 9.19 7.82
C ASP A 127 -8.66 9.30 6.68
N LEU A 128 -9.26 8.16 6.31
CA LEU A 128 -10.29 8.11 5.28
C LEU A 128 -11.40 9.14 5.56
N PRO A 129 -11.84 9.89 4.53
CA PRO A 129 -12.87 10.90 4.72
C PRO A 129 -14.19 10.29 5.16
N ALA A 130 -14.97 11.06 5.91
CA ALA A 130 -16.34 10.69 6.25
C ALA A 130 -17.27 10.87 5.04
N GLY A 131 -18.26 10.00 4.91
CA GLY A 131 -19.24 10.02 3.82
C GLY A 131 -18.93 8.97 2.74
N SER A 132 -19.73 9.00 1.67
CA SER A 132 -19.56 8.12 0.52
C SER A 132 -19.46 8.94 -0.77
N PHE A 133 -18.66 8.44 -1.71
CA PHE A 133 -18.27 9.14 -2.92
C PHE A 133 -18.35 8.23 -4.14
N THR A 134 -18.55 8.82 -5.30
CA THR A 134 -18.41 8.11 -6.57
C THR A 134 -16.97 8.29 -7.09
N GLY A 135 -16.25 7.16 -7.26
CA GLY A 135 -14.86 7.23 -7.71
C GLY A 135 -14.02 6.01 -7.38
N VAL A 136 -12.76 6.23 -7.01
CA VAL A 136 -11.79 5.16 -6.77
C VAL A 136 -11.06 5.36 -5.44
N VAL A 137 -10.93 4.30 -4.66
CA VAL A 137 -9.99 4.24 -3.55
C VAL A 137 -8.75 3.47 -4.01
N LEU A 138 -7.58 4.06 -3.83
CA LEU A 138 -6.27 3.48 -4.15
C LEU A 138 -5.51 3.17 -2.86
N ALA A 139 -4.81 2.04 -2.82
CA ALA A 139 -3.79 1.74 -1.83
C ALA A 139 -2.63 1.03 -2.50
N ASN A 140 -1.43 1.59 -2.37
CA ASN A 140 -0.20 0.99 -2.86
C ASN A 140 0.75 0.74 -1.69
N GLU A 141 1.10 -0.54 -1.47
CA GLU A 141 1.99 -0.95 -0.39
C GLU A 141 1.55 -0.37 0.98
N LEU A 142 0.28 -0.61 1.32
CA LEU A 142 -0.34 -0.17 2.56
C LEU A 142 -0.68 -1.33 3.50
N LEU A 143 -1.23 -2.42 2.94
CA LEU A 143 -1.78 -3.50 3.75
C LEU A 143 -0.68 -4.34 4.41
N ASP A 144 0.48 -4.43 3.79
CA ASP A 144 1.66 -5.13 4.31
C ASP A 144 2.22 -4.47 5.58
N ASN A 145 1.96 -3.17 5.77
CA ASN A 145 2.30 -2.42 6.99
C ASN A 145 1.17 -2.38 8.04
N LEU A 146 0.00 -2.95 7.74
CA LEU A 146 -1.06 -3.09 8.74
C LEU A 146 -0.79 -4.30 9.64
N PRO A 147 -0.52 -4.09 10.95
CA PRO A 147 0.03 -5.13 11.81
C PRO A 147 -0.89 -6.35 11.95
N PRO A 148 -0.43 -7.57 11.59
CA PRO A 148 -1.20 -8.78 11.78
C PRO A 148 -1.10 -9.29 13.22
N ARG A 149 -2.06 -10.10 13.64
CA ARG A 149 -1.86 -11.02 14.75
C ARG A 149 -1.15 -12.26 14.22
N VAL A 150 -0.12 -12.73 14.91
CA VAL A 150 0.64 -13.90 14.46
C VAL A 150 0.34 -15.09 15.35
N MET A 151 -0.08 -16.18 14.71
CA MET A 151 -0.50 -17.41 15.37
C MET A 151 0.51 -18.52 15.10
N LYS A 152 0.73 -19.42 16.07
CA LYS A 152 1.58 -20.60 15.93
C LYS A 152 0.83 -21.86 16.36
N LYS A 153 0.76 -22.87 15.49
CA LYS A 153 0.12 -24.14 15.75
C LYS A 153 0.97 -25.00 16.69
N THR A 154 0.34 -25.61 17.68
CA THR A 154 0.92 -26.60 18.57
C THR A 154 -0.01 -27.79 18.77
N GLU A 155 0.46 -28.84 19.40
CA GLU A 155 -0.37 -30.00 19.75
C GLU A 155 -1.57 -29.63 20.65
N LYS A 156 -1.43 -28.59 21.47
CA LYS A 156 -2.46 -28.13 22.42
C LYS A 156 -3.40 -27.05 21.87
N GLY A 157 -3.23 -26.66 20.61
CA GLY A 157 -4.00 -25.57 19.98
C GLY A 157 -3.10 -24.50 19.37
N TRP A 158 -3.61 -23.28 19.29
CA TRP A 158 -2.87 -22.15 18.73
C TRP A 158 -2.34 -21.24 19.83
N LEU A 159 -1.07 -20.84 19.70
CA LEU A 159 -0.45 -19.77 20.46
C LEU A 159 -0.50 -18.48 19.66
N GLU A 160 -0.46 -17.35 20.34
CA GLU A 160 -0.37 -16.01 19.76
C GLU A 160 0.96 -15.36 20.17
N LEU A 161 1.56 -14.66 19.21
CA LEU A 161 2.82 -13.96 19.40
C LEU A 161 2.64 -12.68 20.20
N HIS A 162 3.43 -12.57 21.25
CA HIS A 162 3.66 -11.35 22.03
C HIS A 162 5.15 -11.00 21.99
N VAL A 163 5.48 -9.78 22.34
CA VAL A 163 6.86 -9.30 22.47
C VAL A 163 7.12 -8.92 23.93
N GLU A 164 8.18 -9.46 24.47
CA GLU A 164 8.66 -9.10 25.80
C GLU A 164 10.17 -8.89 25.77
N GLN A 165 10.60 -7.71 26.22
CA GLN A 165 12.02 -7.35 26.28
C GLN A 165 12.81 -7.58 24.97
N GLY A 166 12.16 -7.32 23.83
CA GLY A 166 12.77 -7.48 22.50
C GLY A 166 12.89 -8.92 22.00
N THR A 167 12.12 -9.85 22.58
CA THR A 167 12.09 -11.28 22.22
C THR A 167 10.67 -11.78 22.00
N GLU A 168 10.55 -12.88 21.25
CA GLU A 168 9.28 -13.59 21.07
C GLU A 168 8.80 -14.19 22.38
N ASP A 169 7.53 -14.01 22.69
CA ASP A 169 6.82 -14.69 23.76
C ASP A 169 5.50 -15.27 23.21
N TRP A 170 5.34 -16.59 23.27
CA TRP A 170 4.20 -17.29 22.70
C TRP A 170 3.19 -17.66 23.78
N GLN A 171 2.03 -17.00 23.76
CA GLN A 171 0.95 -17.16 24.73
C GLN A 171 -0.19 -17.99 24.16
N THR A 172 -0.96 -18.67 25.04
CA THR A 172 -2.20 -19.33 24.62
C THR A 172 -3.15 -18.30 23.98
N ALA A 173 -3.51 -18.50 22.72
CA ALA A 173 -4.38 -17.59 22.02
C ALA A 173 -5.81 -17.62 22.58
N PRO A 174 -6.55 -16.48 22.58
CA PRO A 174 -7.97 -16.48 22.88
C PRO A 174 -8.76 -17.41 21.96
N THR A 175 -9.86 -17.98 22.48
CA THR A 175 -10.67 -18.95 21.73
C THR A 175 -11.11 -18.45 20.35
N GLU A 176 -11.49 -17.19 20.25
CA GLU A 176 -11.87 -16.57 18.97
C GLU A 176 -10.73 -16.64 17.94
N ALA A 177 -9.51 -16.23 18.33
CA ALA A 177 -8.34 -16.28 17.46
C ALA A 177 -7.94 -17.70 17.07
N GLN A 178 -8.06 -18.66 18.01
CA GLN A 178 -7.83 -20.08 17.72
C GLN A 178 -8.83 -20.59 16.68
N THR A 179 -10.11 -20.24 16.81
CA THR A 179 -11.16 -20.62 15.87
C THR A 179 -10.91 -20.04 14.48
N MET A 180 -10.52 -18.78 14.41
CA MET A 180 -10.17 -18.12 13.14
C MET A 180 -8.96 -18.77 12.48
N ALA A 181 -7.88 -18.98 13.23
CA ALA A 181 -6.67 -19.62 12.70
C ALA A 181 -6.94 -21.06 12.21
N ALA A 182 -7.77 -21.82 12.93
CA ALA A 182 -8.17 -23.16 12.54
C ALA A 182 -9.06 -23.18 11.28
N ALA A 183 -9.91 -22.17 11.09
CA ALA A 183 -10.74 -22.02 9.89
C ALA A 183 -9.91 -21.63 8.66
N ILE A 184 -8.93 -20.74 8.83
CA ILE A 184 -8.05 -20.26 7.76
C ILE A 184 -7.06 -21.33 7.33
N ALA A 185 -6.46 -22.05 8.29
CA ALA A 185 -5.45 -23.09 8.03
C ALA A 185 -5.84 -24.44 8.68
N PRO A 186 -6.88 -25.11 8.18
CA PRO A 186 -7.38 -26.34 8.82
C PRO A 186 -6.39 -27.52 8.76
N LYS A 187 -5.41 -27.47 7.86
CA LYS A 187 -4.38 -28.50 7.68
C LYS A 187 -3.04 -28.11 8.28
N ALA A 188 -2.99 -27.01 9.05
CA ALA A 188 -1.75 -26.53 9.66
C ALA A 188 -1.15 -27.59 10.59
N GLN A 189 0.15 -27.85 10.42
CA GLN A 189 0.92 -28.77 11.27
C GLN A 189 1.54 -28.03 12.45
N ASN A 190 1.99 -28.75 13.46
CA ASN A 190 2.71 -28.16 14.60
C ASN A 190 3.94 -27.40 14.10
N GLY A 191 4.13 -26.19 14.63
CA GLY A 191 5.17 -25.27 14.21
C GLY A 191 4.77 -24.29 13.12
N THR A 192 3.65 -24.53 12.41
CA THR A 192 3.11 -23.57 11.42
C THR A 192 2.85 -22.22 12.07
N CYS A 193 3.38 -21.15 11.48
CA CYS A 193 3.04 -19.78 11.81
C CYS A 193 2.11 -19.20 10.74
N LEU A 194 1.10 -18.41 11.17
CA LEU A 194 0.06 -17.85 10.32
C LEU A 194 -0.26 -16.40 10.73
N PRO A 195 -0.26 -15.42 9.81
CA PRO A 195 -0.78 -14.09 10.09
C PRO A 195 -2.31 -14.09 10.04
N LEU A 196 -2.97 -13.45 11.02
CA LEU A 196 -4.37 -13.07 10.95
C LEU A 196 -4.44 -11.58 10.62
N GLN A 197 -4.98 -11.25 9.45
CA GLN A 197 -4.93 -9.89 8.89
C GLN A 197 -6.19 -9.08 9.20
N LEU A 198 -6.55 -9.02 10.48
CA LEU A 198 -7.77 -8.39 10.95
C LEU A 198 -7.80 -6.88 10.69
N LYS A 199 -6.64 -6.19 10.83
CA LYS A 199 -6.56 -4.75 10.55
C LYS A 199 -6.72 -4.46 9.07
N SER A 200 -6.15 -5.28 8.19
CA SER A 200 -6.32 -5.16 6.75
C SER A 200 -7.78 -5.38 6.35
N ALA A 201 -8.45 -6.38 6.93
CA ALA A 201 -9.87 -6.62 6.68
C ALA A 201 -10.76 -5.45 7.17
N VAL A 202 -10.46 -4.87 8.34
CA VAL A 202 -11.16 -3.68 8.85
C VAL A 202 -10.93 -2.48 7.94
N TRP A 203 -9.69 -2.27 7.49
CA TRP A 203 -9.36 -1.17 6.59
C TRP A 203 -10.09 -1.30 5.25
N ILE A 204 -10.08 -2.48 4.62
CA ILE A 204 -10.82 -2.75 3.37
C ILE A 204 -12.31 -2.44 3.52
N ASN A 205 -12.95 -2.88 4.63
CA ASN A 205 -14.36 -2.58 4.86
C ASN A 205 -14.61 -1.07 5.00
N ARG A 206 -13.72 -0.33 5.67
CA ARG A 206 -13.80 1.13 5.77
C ARG A 206 -13.63 1.80 4.42
N ALA A 207 -12.64 1.36 3.63
CA ALA A 207 -12.41 1.87 2.29
C ALA A 207 -13.61 1.62 1.36
N LEU A 208 -14.18 0.43 1.39
CA LEU A 208 -15.40 0.12 0.63
C LEU A 208 -16.61 0.96 1.08
N ALA A 209 -16.71 1.27 2.37
CA ALA A 209 -17.79 2.11 2.91
C ALA A 209 -17.69 3.59 2.48
N THR A 210 -16.53 4.06 2.00
CA THR A 210 -16.40 5.40 1.40
C THR A 210 -16.86 5.46 -0.06
N LEU A 211 -17.17 4.31 -0.68
CA LEU A 211 -17.62 4.25 -2.06
C LEU A 211 -19.14 4.07 -2.13
N GLU A 212 -19.83 5.05 -2.71
CA GLU A 212 -21.22 4.90 -3.15
C GLU A 212 -21.26 4.09 -4.46
N ARG A 213 -20.43 4.47 -5.42
CA ARG A 213 -20.22 3.79 -6.70
C ARG A 213 -18.73 3.89 -7.06
N GLY A 214 -18.12 2.79 -7.47
CA GLY A 214 -16.71 2.86 -7.86
C GLY A 214 -15.90 1.59 -7.67
N ARG A 215 -14.61 1.77 -7.49
CA ARG A 215 -13.64 0.67 -7.39
C ARG A 215 -12.69 0.89 -6.21
N LEU A 216 -12.33 -0.19 -5.54
CA LEU A 216 -11.17 -0.24 -4.64
C LEU A 216 -10.03 -0.96 -5.36
N LEU A 217 -8.90 -0.30 -5.55
CA LEU A 217 -7.70 -0.84 -6.20
C LEU A 217 -6.57 -0.90 -5.19
N VAL A 218 -6.00 -2.08 -5.01
CA VAL A 218 -4.92 -2.33 -4.05
C VAL A 218 -3.76 -3.00 -4.75
N PHE A 219 -2.56 -2.48 -4.58
CA PHE A 219 -1.29 -3.11 -4.95
C PHE A 219 -0.54 -3.45 -3.69
N ASP A 220 -0.20 -4.72 -3.52
CA ASP A 220 0.54 -5.14 -2.34
C ASP A 220 1.28 -6.46 -2.56
N TYR A 221 2.28 -6.71 -1.72
CA TYR A 221 3.00 -7.98 -1.70
C TYR A 221 2.18 -9.01 -0.92
N GLY A 222 1.90 -10.15 -1.53
CA GLY A 222 1.05 -11.10 -0.84
C GLY A 222 0.94 -12.46 -1.50
N VAL A 223 0.00 -13.22 -0.97
CA VAL A 223 -0.34 -14.57 -1.43
C VAL A 223 -1.85 -14.68 -1.66
N GLU A 224 -2.24 -15.43 -2.68
CA GLU A 224 -3.66 -15.64 -2.99
C GLU A 224 -4.37 -16.47 -1.91
N SER A 225 -3.63 -17.39 -1.26
CA SER A 225 -4.17 -18.28 -0.25
C SER A 225 -3.29 -18.35 0.98
N SER A 226 -3.91 -18.27 2.14
CA SER A 226 -3.27 -18.45 3.45
C SER A 226 -2.60 -19.83 3.63
N ASP A 227 -2.98 -20.83 2.85
CA ASP A 227 -2.33 -22.14 2.86
C ASP A 227 -0.83 -22.05 2.53
N ILE A 228 -0.41 -21.05 1.78
CA ILE A 228 1.00 -20.83 1.42
C ILE A 228 1.85 -20.56 2.67
N PHE A 229 1.31 -19.86 3.68
CA PHE A 229 2.03 -19.63 4.92
C PHE A 229 2.31 -20.93 5.71
N THR A 230 1.51 -21.97 5.51
CA THR A 230 1.73 -23.24 6.19
C THR A 230 3.01 -23.95 5.75
N GLN A 231 3.57 -23.55 4.60
CA GLN A 231 4.74 -24.14 3.96
C GLN A 231 5.99 -23.23 4.05
N ARG A 232 5.83 -21.99 4.54
CA ARG A 232 6.89 -20.97 4.58
C ARG A 232 7.27 -20.63 6.02
N PRO A 233 8.58 -20.53 6.35
CA PRO A 233 9.02 -19.99 7.62
C PRO A 233 8.50 -18.56 7.84
N MET A 234 8.17 -18.21 9.08
CA MET A 234 7.66 -16.88 9.44
C MET A 234 8.56 -15.74 8.91
N GLY A 235 9.88 -15.90 8.99
CA GLY A 235 10.81 -14.89 8.50
C GLY A 235 10.81 -14.67 6.98
N GLU A 236 10.12 -15.47 6.17
CA GLU A 236 9.99 -15.22 4.74
C GLU A 236 8.84 -14.27 4.40
N TRP A 237 7.80 -14.21 5.22
CA TRP A 237 6.63 -13.40 5.01
C TRP A 237 6.45 -12.26 6.04
N LEU A 238 7.16 -12.32 7.19
CA LEU A 238 7.31 -11.23 8.15
C LEU A 238 8.74 -10.72 8.04
N ARG A 239 8.92 -9.51 7.52
CA ARG A 239 10.22 -8.96 7.17
C ARG A 239 10.44 -7.61 7.81
N THR A 240 11.71 -7.22 7.89
CA THR A 240 12.10 -5.87 8.30
C THR A 240 13.08 -5.30 7.29
N TYR A 241 13.01 -3.99 7.11
CA TYR A 241 13.89 -3.29 6.20
C TYR A 241 14.46 -2.03 6.85
N ARG A 242 15.71 -1.72 6.47
CA ARG A 242 16.41 -0.48 6.83
C ARG A 242 17.40 -0.16 5.71
N ASN A 243 17.40 1.09 5.22
CA ASN A 243 18.26 1.54 4.11
C ASN A 243 18.20 0.59 2.89
N HIS A 244 17.02 0.26 2.41
CA HIS A 244 16.75 -0.65 1.29
C HIS A 244 17.26 -2.08 1.46
N GLN A 245 17.71 -2.44 2.63
CA GLN A 245 18.23 -3.79 2.90
C GLN A 245 17.37 -4.51 3.91
N ARG A 246 17.23 -5.81 3.70
CA ARG A 246 16.60 -6.67 4.69
C ARG A 246 17.37 -6.56 6.01
N SER A 247 16.68 -6.29 7.09
CA SER A 247 17.24 -5.98 8.39
C SER A 247 17.04 -7.15 9.38
N GLY A 248 17.47 -6.96 10.64
CA GLY A 248 17.43 -7.98 11.68
C GLY A 248 16.04 -8.33 12.23
N SER A 249 15.98 -8.71 13.48
CA SER A 249 14.74 -9.11 14.18
C SER A 249 13.74 -7.94 14.28
N PRO A 250 12.43 -8.15 14.00
CA PRO A 250 11.40 -7.12 14.16
C PRO A 250 11.21 -6.68 15.61
N TYR A 251 11.70 -7.45 16.58
CA TYR A 251 11.51 -7.19 18.00
C TYR A 251 12.56 -6.24 18.60
N GLN A 252 13.62 -5.95 17.86
CA GLN A 252 14.74 -5.13 18.32
C GLN A 252 14.67 -3.72 17.76
N GLU A 253 15.08 -2.72 18.55
CA GLU A 253 15.13 -1.31 18.16
C GLU A 253 13.81 -0.84 17.49
N PRO A 254 12.65 -0.91 18.17
CA PRO A 254 11.38 -0.48 17.61
C PRO A 254 11.46 0.99 17.13
N GLY A 255 10.88 1.29 15.99
CA GLY A 255 10.95 2.60 15.35
C GLY A 255 12.17 2.83 14.46
N SER A 256 13.17 1.93 14.46
CA SER A 256 14.39 2.10 13.65
C SER A 256 14.32 1.48 12.26
N ARG A 257 13.27 0.73 11.99
CA ARG A 257 13.10 -0.04 10.73
C ARG A 257 11.64 -0.23 10.38
N ASP A 258 11.38 -0.44 9.11
CA ASP A 258 10.07 -0.87 8.65
C ASP A 258 9.83 -2.34 8.98
N ILE A 259 8.57 -2.70 9.20
CA ILE A 259 8.12 -4.07 9.47
C ILE A 259 6.96 -4.38 8.54
N THR A 260 7.16 -5.31 7.63
CA THR A 260 6.17 -5.70 6.62
C THR A 260 5.74 -7.15 6.78
N CYS A 261 4.50 -7.43 6.41
CA CYS A 261 3.94 -8.77 6.40
C CYS A 261 3.25 -9.04 5.06
N ASP A 262 3.58 -10.14 4.37
CA ASP A 262 2.87 -10.53 3.15
C ASP A 262 1.36 -10.57 3.41
N VAL A 263 0.59 -9.98 2.49
CA VAL A 263 -0.88 -9.92 2.57
C VAL A 263 -1.48 -11.26 2.14
N ALA A 264 -2.40 -11.80 2.95
CA ALA A 264 -3.23 -12.95 2.58
C ALA A 264 -4.53 -12.47 1.94
N PHE A 265 -4.60 -12.44 0.63
CA PHE A 265 -5.75 -11.88 -0.09
C PHE A 265 -7.05 -12.65 0.16
N ASP A 266 -6.99 -13.94 0.46
CA ASP A 266 -8.15 -14.76 0.85
C ASP A 266 -8.75 -14.39 2.23
N GLN A 267 -8.02 -13.64 3.06
CA GLN A 267 -8.53 -13.11 4.33
C GLN A 267 -9.23 -11.74 4.16
N LEU A 268 -9.11 -11.10 2.99
CA LEU A 268 -9.72 -9.80 2.76
C LEU A 268 -11.20 -9.92 2.39
N PRO A 269 -12.07 -9.01 2.85
CA PRO A 269 -13.47 -8.98 2.48
C PRO A 269 -13.67 -8.59 1.00
N GLY A 270 -14.85 -8.93 0.45
CA GLY A 270 -15.26 -8.47 -0.88
C GLY A 270 -14.89 -9.39 -2.04
N ARG A 271 -14.16 -10.48 -1.81
CA ARG A 271 -13.72 -11.43 -2.86
C ARG A 271 -13.04 -10.69 -4.03
N PRO A 272 -11.86 -10.10 -3.83
CA PRO A 272 -11.18 -9.31 -4.83
C PRO A 272 -10.85 -10.15 -6.08
N SER A 273 -10.87 -9.53 -7.25
CA SER A 273 -10.19 -10.06 -8.42
C SER A 273 -8.68 -9.85 -8.25
N ILE A 274 -7.90 -10.90 -8.36
CA ILE A 274 -6.45 -10.87 -8.12
C ILE A 274 -5.73 -11.11 -9.44
N CYS A 275 -4.74 -10.30 -9.75
CA CYS A 275 -3.78 -10.50 -10.82
C CYS A 275 -2.42 -9.97 -10.40
N THR A 276 -1.38 -10.32 -11.12
CA THR A 276 -0.06 -9.73 -10.87
C THR A 276 -0.02 -8.27 -11.29
N GLN A 277 0.80 -7.45 -10.63
CA GLN A 277 1.02 -6.06 -11.02
C GLN A 277 1.45 -5.95 -12.49
N THR A 278 2.27 -6.88 -12.96
CA THR A 278 2.71 -6.91 -14.37
C THR A 278 1.54 -7.13 -15.32
N GLU A 279 0.63 -8.03 -15.04
CA GLU A 279 -0.58 -8.25 -15.85
C GLU A 279 -1.47 -7.02 -15.84
N TRP A 280 -1.71 -6.46 -14.68
CA TRP A 280 -2.51 -5.25 -14.54
C TRP A 280 -1.92 -4.07 -15.33
N LEU A 281 -0.61 -3.79 -15.21
CA LEU A 281 0.06 -2.72 -15.94
C LEU A 281 0.00 -2.91 -17.47
N LYS A 282 0.09 -4.16 -17.95
CA LYS A 282 -0.09 -4.48 -19.38
C LYS A 282 -1.48 -4.09 -19.86
N ASP A 283 -2.50 -4.41 -19.06
CA ASP A 283 -3.90 -4.08 -19.37
C ASP A 283 -4.17 -2.56 -19.37
N GLN A 284 -3.35 -1.77 -18.65
CA GLN A 284 -3.38 -0.31 -18.69
C GLN A 284 -2.50 0.29 -19.80
N GLY A 285 -1.97 -0.50 -20.72
CA GLY A 285 -1.23 0.01 -21.88
C GLY A 285 0.24 0.32 -21.65
N LEU A 286 0.87 -0.22 -20.60
CA LEU A 286 2.29 0.03 -20.28
C LEU A 286 3.22 -0.11 -21.50
N TYR A 287 3.02 -1.14 -22.33
CA TYR A 287 3.87 -1.35 -23.52
C TYR A 287 3.67 -0.28 -24.58
N SER A 288 2.45 0.17 -24.80
CA SER A 288 2.16 1.26 -25.76
C SER A 288 2.79 2.56 -25.30
N MET A 289 2.71 2.87 -24.00
CA MET A 289 3.34 4.05 -23.39
C MET A 289 4.87 4.01 -23.52
N THR A 290 5.49 2.85 -23.25
CA THR A 290 6.95 2.68 -23.38
C THR A 290 7.43 2.76 -24.82
N ASP A 291 6.69 2.20 -25.77
CA ASP A 291 7.02 2.28 -27.20
C ASP A 291 6.86 3.72 -27.73
N TRP A 292 5.83 4.43 -27.31
CA TRP A 292 5.66 5.83 -27.63
C TRP A 292 6.81 6.68 -27.07
N ALA A 293 7.14 6.53 -25.79
CA ALA A 293 8.26 7.24 -25.15
C ALA A 293 9.61 6.96 -25.86
N ARG A 294 9.86 5.71 -26.23
CA ARG A 294 11.06 5.32 -27.00
C ARG A 294 11.13 6.02 -28.35
N LYS A 295 10.02 6.06 -29.09
CA LYS A 295 9.94 6.74 -30.38
C LYS A 295 10.19 8.25 -30.24
N GLN A 296 9.59 8.90 -29.23
CA GLN A 296 9.81 10.32 -28.95
C GLN A 296 11.29 10.59 -28.64
N TRP A 297 11.90 9.79 -27.78
CA TRP A 297 13.32 9.90 -27.43
C TRP A 297 14.23 9.73 -28.68
N GLN A 298 13.96 8.72 -29.49
CA GLN A 298 14.72 8.50 -30.73
C GLN A 298 14.59 9.65 -31.72
N SER A 299 13.41 10.24 -31.84
CA SER A 299 13.18 11.40 -32.74
C SER A 299 13.81 12.70 -32.24
N ALA A 300 14.05 12.81 -30.91
CA ALA A 300 14.71 13.96 -30.29
C ALA A 300 16.25 13.89 -30.34
N LEU A 301 16.82 12.74 -30.68
CA LEU A 301 18.28 12.61 -30.88
C LEU A 301 18.72 13.39 -32.13
N PRO A 302 19.85 14.14 -32.06
CA PRO A 302 20.43 14.78 -33.25
C PRO A 302 20.69 13.74 -34.33
N SER A 303 20.34 14.07 -35.58
CA SER A 303 20.72 13.24 -36.72
C SER A 303 22.23 13.00 -36.74
N PRO A 304 22.70 11.77 -37.00
CA PRO A 304 24.13 11.50 -37.12
C PRO A 304 24.84 12.40 -38.13
N ASP A 305 24.10 12.95 -39.12
CA ASP A 305 24.61 13.81 -40.17
C ASP A 305 24.73 15.31 -39.75
N ALA A 306 24.32 15.69 -38.55
CA ALA A 306 24.42 17.07 -38.01
C ALA A 306 25.79 17.38 -37.39
N ALA A 307 26.71 16.42 -37.35
CA ALA A 307 28.09 16.52 -36.79
C ALA A 307 29.20 16.46 -37.85
N ALA A 308 28.87 16.63 -39.14
CA ALA A 308 29.86 16.70 -40.23
C ALA A 308 30.14 18.15 -40.65
#